data_de254d283c160ae6a15631db9ca1ac9c
#
_entry.id   de254d283c160ae6a15631db9ca1ac9c
#
_cell.length_a   1.000
_cell.length_b   1.000
_cell.length_c   1.000
_cell.angle_alpha   90.00
_cell.angle_beta   90.00
_cell.angle_gamma   90.00
#
_symmetry.space_group_name_H-M   'P 1'
#
loop_
_entity.id
_entity.type
_entity.pdbx_description
1 polymer ?
#
loop_
_entity_poly.entity_id
_entity_poly.type
_entity_poly.pdbx_seq_one_letter_code
_entity_poly.pdbx_strand_id
1 'polypeptide(L)'
;MFRKNKREAEKNDELKIVDPSNVKSILSEQYRTIRTNIKYSMIDANLKSFLVTSANPNAGKTFNAANLATTFAYDDKKVLLVDTDLRKPTLHRTFNASNLRGLTTLLAERDMEIEEAIFETTVNNLSILPSGPIPPNPSELLDTKRMDAIIEDLEEYYDLIIFDTPPLSVVTDAQVLSTKVDGVIFVIYANQATKDKVSEAIDLLNRVDANIIGAIFNGVENKNENYYYYAED
;
A
#
# COMPACT_ATOMS: atom_id res chain seq x y z
N MET A 1 -8.14 33.72 14.88
CA MET A 1 -7.03 33.50 13.95
C MET A 1 -6.52 32.05 13.94
N PHE A 2 -6.51 31.32 15.06
CA PHE A 2 -6.02 29.94 15.18
C PHE A 2 -6.90 28.83 14.54
N ARG A 3 -8.19 29.07 14.30
CA ARG A 3 -9.08 28.07 13.68
C ARG A 3 -8.99 27.97 12.15
N LYS A 4 -8.47 28.99 11.47
CA LYS A 4 -8.32 29.01 10.01
C LYS A 4 -7.13 28.17 9.55
N ASN A 5 -6.01 28.24 10.29
CA ASN A 5 -4.80 27.50 9.96
C ASN A 5 -4.93 25.98 10.17
N LYS A 6 -5.83 25.54 11.09
CA LYS A 6 -6.07 24.10 11.32
C LYS A 6 -6.85 23.45 10.18
N ARG A 7 -7.82 24.18 9.58
CA ARG A 7 -8.59 23.71 8.41
C ARG A 7 -7.79 23.73 7.10
N GLU A 8 -6.79 24.59 6.98
CA GLU A 8 -5.87 24.61 5.81
C GLU A 8 -4.81 23.52 5.91
N ALA A 9 -4.36 23.15 7.12
CA ALA A 9 -3.47 22.00 7.33
C ALA A 9 -4.19 20.66 7.11
N GLU A 10 -5.47 20.55 7.49
CA GLU A 10 -6.28 19.33 7.24
C GLU A 10 -6.65 19.14 5.76
N LYS A 11 -6.63 20.18 4.92
CA LYS A 11 -6.88 20.11 3.47
C LYS A 11 -5.69 19.63 2.64
N ASN A 12 -4.48 19.62 3.20
CA ASN A 12 -3.27 19.20 2.50
C ASN A 12 -2.90 17.72 2.71
N ASP A 13 -3.69 16.95 3.47
CA ASP A 13 -3.41 15.53 3.76
C ASP A 13 -4.19 14.55 2.87
N GLU A 14 -4.99 15.03 1.91
CA GLU A 14 -5.62 14.15 0.93
C GLU A 14 -4.56 13.62 -0.04
N LEU A 15 -4.31 12.31 0.01
CA LEU A 15 -3.43 11.63 -0.96
C LEU A 15 -3.99 11.84 -2.38
N LYS A 16 -3.17 12.39 -3.25
CA LYS A 16 -3.54 12.59 -4.65
C LYS A 16 -3.48 11.25 -5.38
N ILE A 17 -4.66 10.67 -5.61
CA ILE A 17 -4.77 9.46 -6.43
C ILE A 17 -4.54 9.81 -7.90
N VAL A 18 -3.71 9.02 -8.57
CA VAL A 18 -3.47 9.17 -10.01
C VAL A 18 -4.72 8.82 -10.80
N ASP A 19 -4.90 9.49 -11.92
CA ASP A 19 -5.85 9.07 -12.95
C ASP A 19 -5.07 8.30 -14.03
N PRO A 20 -5.15 6.94 -14.03
CA PRO A 20 -4.40 6.14 -14.99
C PRO A 20 -4.84 6.34 -16.45
N SER A 21 -6.03 6.91 -16.68
CA SER A 21 -6.50 7.24 -18.03
C SER A 21 -5.82 8.48 -18.61
N ASN A 22 -5.24 9.32 -17.75
CA ASN A 22 -4.56 10.53 -18.19
C ASN A 22 -3.18 10.20 -18.76
N VAL A 23 -3.13 10.01 -20.07
CA VAL A 23 -1.90 9.69 -20.82
C VAL A 23 -0.88 10.83 -20.82
N LYS A 24 -1.31 12.08 -20.56
CA LYS A 24 -0.42 13.24 -20.48
C LYS A 24 0.19 13.44 -19.09
N SER A 25 -0.26 12.68 -18.08
CA SER A 25 0.27 12.76 -16.72
C SER A 25 1.56 11.96 -16.61
N ILE A 26 2.67 12.63 -16.33
CA ILE A 26 3.97 12.01 -16.05
C ILE A 26 3.85 11.01 -14.89
N LEU A 27 3.12 11.38 -13.84
CA LEU A 27 2.92 10.52 -12.68
C LEU A 27 2.15 9.24 -13.05
N SER A 28 1.11 9.35 -13.88
CA SER A 28 0.34 8.19 -14.35
C SER A 28 1.21 7.26 -15.18
N GLU A 29 2.11 7.80 -16.03
CA GLU A 29 3.06 7.00 -16.80
C GLU A 29 4.07 6.28 -15.92
N GLN A 30 4.58 6.94 -14.89
CA GLN A 30 5.47 6.31 -13.92
C GLN A 30 4.80 5.11 -13.23
N TYR A 31 3.55 5.25 -12.79
CA TYR A 31 2.82 4.13 -12.18
C TYR A 31 2.48 3.02 -13.17
N ARG A 32 2.19 3.32 -14.43
CA ARG A 32 2.05 2.29 -15.48
C ARG A 32 3.36 1.50 -15.67
N THR A 33 4.50 2.19 -15.68
CA THR A 33 5.82 1.55 -15.75
C THR A 33 6.09 0.66 -14.54
N ILE A 34 5.84 1.17 -13.32
CA ILE A 34 6.01 0.40 -12.08
C ILE A 34 5.11 -0.84 -12.09
N ARG A 35 3.82 -0.68 -12.44
CA ARG A 35 2.89 -1.81 -12.60
C ARG A 35 3.42 -2.87 -13.55
N THR A 36 3.93 -2.45 -14.72
CA THR A 36 4.47 -3.36 -15.72
C THR A 36 5.65 -4.14 -15.15
N ASN A 37 6.56 -3.49 -14.46
CA ASN A 37 7.72 -4.14 -13.84
C ASN A 37 7.29 -5.14 -12.74
N ILE A 38 6.32 -4.77 -11.91
CA ILE A 38 5.75 -5.67 -10.90
C ILE A 38 5.09 -6.88 -11.57
N LYS A 39 4.26 -6.67 -12.61
CA LYS A 39 3.62 -7.77 -13.35
C LYS A 39 4.65 -8.78 -13.86
N TYR A 40 5.76 -8.34 -14.43
CA TYR A 40 6.81 -9.25 -14.90
C TYR A 40 7.45 -10.03 -13.74
N SER A 41 7.68 -9.39 -12.59
CA SER A 41 8.20 -10.07 -11.39
C SER A 41 7.20 -11.08 -10.80
N MET A 42 5.88 -10.87 -11.03
CA MET A 42 4.81 -11.72 -10.50
C MET A 42 4.46 -12.90 -11.40
N ILE A 43 4.67 -12.80 -12.73
CA ILE A 43 4.20 -13.81 -13.71
C ILE A 43 4.80 -15.19 -13.42
N ASP A 44 6.10 -15.25 -13.16
CA ASP A 44 6.81 -16.52 -12.96
C ASP A 44 6.46 -17.18 -11.61
N ALA A 45 5.91 -16.43 -10.65
CA ALA A 45 5.66 -16.87 -9.29
C ALA A 45 4.15 -16.96 -8.94
N ASN A 46 3.25 -16.60 -9.87
CA ASN A 46 1.79 -16.55 -9.67
C ASN A 46 1.38 -15.82 -8.37
N LEU A 47 2.02 -14.66 -8.11
CA LEU A 47 1.79 -13.89 -6.89
C LEU A 47 0.42 -13.21 -6.92
N LYS A 48 -0.35 -13.33 -5.83
CA LYS A 48 -1.66 -12.71 -5.64
C LYS A 48 -1.62 -11.57 -4.63
N SER A 49 -0.58 -11.52 -3.79
CA SER A 49 -0.51 -10.58 -2.68
C SER A 49 0.88 -9.99 -2.52
N PHE A 50 0.95 -8.69 -2.19
CA PHE A 50 2.19 -8.07 -1.73
C PHE A 50 1.94 -6.95 -0.73
N LEU A 51 2.92 -6.71 0.12
CA LEU A 51 2.92 -5.55 0.99
C LEU A 51 3.83 -4.43 0.48
N VAL A 52 3.49 -3.20 0.87
CA VAL A 52 4.28 -2.00 0.61
C VAL A 52 4.83 -1.48 1.93
N THR A 53 6.15 -1.46 2.08
CA THR A 53 6.84 -1.00 3.29
C THR A 53 8.02 -0.08 2.97
N SER A 54 8.71 0.42 3.99
CA SER A 54 9.91 1.26 3.87
C SER A 54 10.79 1.16 5.11
N ALA A 55 12.03 1.65 5.01
CA ALA A 55 12.88 1.78 6.18
C ALA A 55 12.34 2.82 7.18
N ASN A 56 11.93 4.00 6.71
CA ASN A 56 11.60 5.14 7.55
C ASN A 56 10.13 5.58 7.42
N PRO A 57 9.57 6.26 8.43
CA PRO A 57 8.30 6.98 8.29
C PRO A 57 8.34 8.01 7.15
N ASN A 58 7.17 8.37 6.63
CA ASN A 58 6.98 9.39 5.59
C ASN A 58 7.71 9.13 4.26
N ALA A 59 8.05 7.88 3.98
CA ALA A 59 8.64 7.49 2.69
C ALA A 59 7.62 7.45 1.53
N GLY A 60 6.32 7.65 1.81
CA GLY A 60 5.27 7.61 0.80
C GLY A 60 4.69 6.22 0.55
N LYS A 61 4.76 5.30 1.52
CA LYS A 61 4.20 3.94 1.41
C LYS A 61 2.74 3.94 1.01
N THR A 62 1.88 4.54 1.82
CA THR A 62 0.44 4.65 1.59
C THR A 62 0.14 5.32 0.25
N PHE A 63 0.88 6.38 -0.11
CA PHE A 63 0.75 7.03 -1.41
C PHE A 63 1.06 6.05 -2.56
N ASN A 64 2.14 5.30 -2.46
CA ASN A 64 2.52 4.32 -3.49
C ASN A 64 1.56 3.13 -3.50
N ALA A 65 1.14 2.61 -2.35
CA ALA A 65 0.18 1.52 -2.25
C ALA A 65 -1.17 1.88 -2.91
N ALA A 66 -1.73 3.06 -2.60
CA ALA A 66 -2.99 3.54 -3.16
C ALA A 66 -2.91 3.76 -4.67
N ASN A 67 -1.81 4.35 -5.17
CA ASN A 67 -1.64 4.60 -6.59
C ASN A 67 -1.34 3.32 -7.39
N LEU A 68 -0.62 2.36 -6.82
CA LEU A 68 -0.45 1.03 -7.40
C LEU A 68 -1.79 0.32 -7.50
N ALA A 69 -2.57 0.27 -6.41
CA ALA A 69 -3.88 -0.36 -6.38
C ALA A 69 -4.81 0.22 -7.46
N THR A 70 -4.86 1.55 -7.56
CA THR A 70 -5.62 2.24 -8.61
C THR A 70 -5.14 1.85 -10.02
N THR A 71 -3.84 1.78 -10.22
CA THR A 71 -3.25 1.49 -11.55
C THR A 71 -3.44 0.03 -11.96
N PHE A 72 -3.43 -0.91 -11.01
CA PHE A 72 -3.77 -2.31 -11.26
C PHE A 72 -5.27 -2.50 -11.53
N ALA A 73 -6.15 -1.83 -10.76
CA ALA A 73 -7.59 -1.89 -10.95
C ALA A 73 -8.00 -1.34 -12.32
N TYR A 74 -7.32 -0.30 -12.82
CA TYR A 74 -7.53 0.24 -14.16
C TYR A 74 -7.12 -0.74 -15.30
N ASP A 75 -6.33 -1.76 -14.99
CA ASP A 75 -5.94 -2.86 -15.90
C ASP A 75 -6.85 -4.09 -15.75
N ASP A 76 -8.12 -3.86 -15.44
CA ASP A 76 -9.20 -4.86 -15.29
C ASP A 76 -8.94 -5.94 -14.22
N LYS A 77 -8.05 -5.68 -13.27
CA LYS A 77 -7.84 -6.54 -12.11
C LYS A 77 -8.79 -6.16 -10.97
N LYS A 78 -9.41 -7.16 -10.34
CA LYS A 78 -10.09 -6.98 -9.06
C LYS A 78 -9.04 -6.79 -7.96
N VAL A 79 -8.90 -5.58 -7.45
CA VAL A 79 -7.86 -5.21 -6.48
C VAL A 79 -8.46 -4.88 -5.12
N LEU A 80 -7.88 -5.44 -4.07
CA LEU A 80 -8.15 -5.03 -2.69
C LEU A 80 -6.92 -4.32 -2.12
N LEU A 81 -7.12 -3.13 -1.59
CA LEU A 81 -6.11 -2.41 -0.83
C LEU A 81 -6.44 -2.48 0.66
N VAL A 82 -5.54 -3.06 1.46
CA VAL A 82 -5.74 -3.32 2.89
C VAL A 82 -4.88 -2.37 3.72
N ASP A 83 -5.50 -1.65 4.67
CA ASP A 83 -4.78 -0.81 5.63
C ASP A 83 -4.30 -1.67 6.81
N THR A 84 -3.03 -2.04 6.80
CA THR A 84 -2.36 -2.79 7.88
C THR A 84 -1.44 -1.90 8.73
N ASP A 85 -1.41 -0.58 8.51
CA ASP A 85 -0.86 0.35 9.50
C ASP A 85 -1.89 0.56 10.63
N LEU A 86 -2.08 -0.48 11.45
CA LEU A 86 -3.05 -0.49 12.57
C LEU A 86 -2.73 0.53 13.67
N ARG A 87 -1.61 1.27 13.53
CA ARG A 87 -1.16 2.28 14.50
C ARG A 87 -1.50 3.70 14.06
N LYS A 88 -1.41 3.98 12.76
CA LYS A 88 -1.70 5.29 12.15
C LYS A 88 -2.45 5.12 10.83
N PRO A 89 -3.65 4.53 10.86
CA PRO A 89 -4.39 4.24 9.65
C PRO A 89 -4.78 5.52 8.90
N THR A 90 -4.67 5.49 7.59
CA THR A 90 -4.94 6.66 6.74
C THR A 90 -5.76 6.37 5.49
N LEU A 91 -5.83 5.12 5.01
CA LEU A 91 -6.52 4.76 3.78
C LEU A 91 -8.01 5.12 3.82
N HIS A 92 -8.69 4.94 4.95
CA HIS A 92 -10.10 5.30 5.09
C HIS A 92 -10.36 6.78 4.78
N ARG A 93 -9.42 7.70 5.10
CA ARG A 93 -9.53 9.13 4.76
C ARG A 93 -9.30 9.37 3.29
N THR A 94 -8.29 8.70 2.70
CA THR A 94 -7.94 8.80 1.29
C THR A 94 -9.11 8.45 0.38
N PHE A 95 -9.87 7.41 0.74
CA PHE A 95 -11.00 6.91 -0.03
C PHE A 95 -12.36 7.31 0.53
N ASN A 96 -12.40 8.23 1.51
CA ASN A 96 -13.62 8.72 2.16
C ASN A 96 -14.52 7.58 2.70
N ALA A 97 -13.91 6.54 3.27
CA ALA A 97 -14.58 5.40 3.85
C ALA A 97 -14.68 5.50 5.38
N SER A 98 -15.61 4.73 5.97
CA SER A 98 -15.70 4.57 7.42
C SER A 98 -14.54 3.71 7.94
N ASN A 99 -14.05 3.97 9.14
CA ASN A 99 -13.08 3.13 9.85
C ASN A 99 -13.66 2.50 11.13
N LEU A 100 -15.00 2.41 11.24
CA LEU A 100 -15.66 1.76 12.37
C LEU A 100 -15.56 0.25 12.31
N ARG A 101 -15.51 -0.31 11.12
CA ARG A 101 -15.24 -1.72 10.79
C ARG A 101 -14.06 -1.80 9.83
N GLY A 102 -13.30 -2.87 9.94
CA GLY A 102 -12.12 -3.09 9.11
C GLY A 102 -11.36 -4.35 9.53
N LEU A 103 -10.09 -4.45 9.18
CA LEU A 103 -9.26 -5.62 9.44
C LEU A 103 -9.25 -6.02 10.93
N THR A 104 -9.14 -5.05 11.85
CA THR A 104 -9.11 -5.35 13.30
C THR A 104 -10.42 -5.91 13.82
N THR A 105 -11.56 -5.51 13.27
CA THR A 105 -12.85 -6.11 13.63
C THR A 105 -13.00 -7.52 13.09
N LEU A 106 -12.56 -7.78 11.84
CA LEU A 106 -12.52 -9.13 11.27
C LEU A 106 -11.61 -10.09 12.05
N LEU A 107 -10.48 -9.57 12.57
CA LEU A 107 -9.56 -10.36 13.40
C LEU A 107 -10.14 -10.67 14.80
N ALA A 108 -10.97 -9.77 15.35
CA ALA A 108 -11.56 -9.91 16.69
C ALA A 108 -12.89 -10.66 16.70
N GLU A 109 -13.73 -10.44 15.69
CA GLU A 109 -15.11 -10.98 15.60
C GLU A 109 -15.14 -12.14 14.58
N ARG A 110 -15.24 -13.37 15.09
CA ARG A 110 -15.14 -14.57 14.24
C ARG A 110 -16.34 -14.77 13.33
N ASP A 111 -17.50 -14.28 13.74
CA ASP A 111 -18.79 -14.45 13.02
C ASP A 111 -19.07 -13.29 12.05
N MET A 112 -18.16 -12.32 11.93
CA MET A 112 -18.28 -11.22 11.01
C MET A 112 -17.89 -11.67 9.59
N GLU A 113 -18.77 -11.44 8.63
CA GLU A 113 -18.49 -11.70 7.21
C GLU A 113 -17.49 -10.66 6.66
N ILE A 114 -16.61 -11.09 5.76
CA ILE A 114 -15.51 -10.24 5.24
C ILE A 114 -16.08 -9.03 4.49
N GLU A 115 -17.17 -9.22 3.76
CA GLU A 115 -17.85 -8.18 2.96
C GLU A 115 -18.36 -7.02 3.82
N GLU A 116 -18.65 -7.25 5.12
CA GLU A 116 -19.10 -6.19 6.02
C GLU A 116 -18.01 -5.16 6.36
N ALA A 117 -16.75 -5.52 6.15
CA ALA A 117 -15.60 -4.65 6.42
C ALA A 117 -14.99 -4.04 5.15
N ILE A 118 -15.40 -4.49 3.96
CA ILE A 118 -14.88 -4.03 2.68
C ILE A 118 -15.73 -2.88 2.15
N PHE A 119 -15.07 -1.88 1.57
CA PHE A 119 -15.71 -0.72 0.94
C PHE A 119 -15.32 -0.65 -0.53
N GLU A 120 -16.31 -0.54 -1.41
CA GLU A 120 -16.11 -0.18 -2.80
C GLU A 120 -15.68 1.27 -2.91
N THR A 121 -14.70 1.55 -3.75
CA THR A 121 -14.23 2.91 -4.00
C THR A 121 -14.92 3.50 -5.23
N THR A 122 -14.65 4.77 -5.51
CA THR A 122 -15.07 5.41 -6.79
C THR A 122 -14.22 4.95 -7.99
N VAL A 123 -13.15 4.20 -7.75
CA VAL A 123 -12.31 3.61 -8.80
C VAL A 123 -12.86 2.22 -9.12
N ASN A 124 -13.23 1.98 -10.37
CA ASN A 124 -13.72 0.67 -10.79
C ASN A 124 -12.71 -0.44 -10.46
N ASN A 125 -13.21 -1.59 -10.04
CA ASN A 125 -12.42 -2.77 -9.65
C ASN A 125 -11.47 -2.56 -8.45
N LEU A 126 -11.56 -1.44 -7.72
CA LEU A 126 -10.79 -1.19 -6.50
C LEU A 126 -11.69 -1.16 -5.28
N SER A 127 -11.48 -2.08 -4.37
CA SER A 127 -12.05 -2.08 -3.02
C SER A 127 -10.98 -1.79 -1.98
N ILE A 128 -11.39 -1.31 -0.82
CA ILE A 128 -10.50 -1.13 0.34
C ILE A 128 -11.01 -1.90 1.54
N LEU A 129 -10.09 -2.44 2.32
CA LEU A 129 -10.32 -2.94 3.67
C LEU A 129 -9.61 -1.99 4.64
N PRO A 130 -10.33 -1.07 5.31
CA PRO A 130 -9.74 -0.18 6.32
C PRO A 130 -9.17 -0.97 7.50
N SER A 131 -8.32 -0.33 8.29
CA SER A 131 -7.75 -0.96 9.48
C SER A 131 -8.80 -1.36 10.51
N GLY A 132 -9.89 -0.60 10.62
CA GLY A 132 -10.80 -0.65 11.78
C GLY A 132 -10.25 0.12 12.99
N PRO A 133 -10.84 -0.06 14.20
CA PRO A 133 -10.37 0.54 15.43
C PRO A 133 -8.93 0.14 15.78
N ILE A 134 -8.14 1.07 16.34
CA ILE A 134 -6.74 0.82 16.72
C ILE A 134 -6.69 -0.22 17.87
N PRO A 135 -6.04 -1.37 17.68
CA PRO A 135 -5.95 -2.39 18.70
C PRO A 135 -4.77 -2.13 19.65
N PRO A 136 -4.77 -2.72 20.87
CA PRO A 136 -3.66 -2.57 21.81
C PRO A 136 -2.37 -3.30 21.37
N ASN A 137 -2.48 -4.37 20.58
CA ASN A 137 -1.39 -5.28 20.20
C ASN A 137 -1.37 -5.58 18.68
N PRO A 138 -1.04 -4.58 17.82
CA PRO A 138 -1.12 -4.72 16.36
C PRO A 138 -0.35 -5.91 15.78
N SER A 139 0.94 -6.05 16.14
CA SER A 139 1.81 -7.10 15.59
C SER A 139 1.32 -8.51 15.92
N GLU A 140 0.81 -8.71 17.16
CA GLU A 140 0.28 -10.01 17.60
C GLU A 140 -1.00 -10.38 16.83
N LEU A 141 -1.84 -9.40 16.53
CA LEU A 141 -3.05 -9.63 15.71
C LEU A 141 -2.70 -10.06 14.28
N LEU A 142 -1.69 -9.42 13.68
CA LEU A 142 -1.22 -9.76 12.35
C LEU A 142 -0.54 -11.15 12.30
N ASP A 143 -0.01 -11.64 13.44
CA ASP A 143 0.65 -12.95 13.53
C ASP A 143 -0.31 -14.12 13.81
N THR A 144 -1.60 -13.88 13.80
CA THR A 144 -2.60 -14.91 14.10
C THR A 144 -2.91 -15.81 12.91
N LYS A 145 -3.32 -17.07 13.17
CA LYS A 145 -3.91 -17.97 12.16
C LYS A 145 -5.21 -17.40 11.54
N ARG A 146 -5.89 -16.49 12.25
CA ARG A 146 -7.06 -15.82 11.70
C ARG A 146 -6.67 -14.87 10.57
N MET A 147 -5.51 -14.21 10.68
CA MET A 147 -4.96 -13.39 9.59
C MET A 147 -4.63 -14.25 8.36
N ASP A 148 -4.05 -15.44 8.57
CA ASP A 148 -3.77 -16.37 7.46
C ASP A 148 -5.06 -16.76 6.75
N ALA A 149 -6.10 -17.16 7.50
CA ALA A 149 -7.41 -17.52 6.94
C ALA A 149 -8.08 -16.34 6.19
N ILE A 150 -8.00 -15.11 6.73
CA ILE A 150 -8.54 -13.92 6.05
C ILE A 150 -7.80 -13.68 4.74
N ILE A 151 -6.47 -13.83 4.68
CA ILE A 151 -5.71 -13.65 3.44
C ILE A 151 -6.13 -14.72 2.42
N GLU A 152 -6.22 -15.99 2.81
CA GLU A 152 -6.67 -17.09 1.95
C GLU A 152 -8.07 -16.83 1.39
N ASP A 153 -9.03 -16.44 2.24
CA ASP A 153 -10.38 -16.10 1.83
C ASP A 153 -10.39 -14.92 0.83
N LEU A 154 -9.62 -13.86 1.08
CA LEU A 154 -9.54 -12.70 0.18
C LEU A 154 -8.93 -13.05 -1.18
N GLU A 155 -7.98 -13.98 -1.24
CA GLU A 155 -7.34 -14.44 -2.48
C GLU A 155 -8.29 -15.23 -3.39
N GLU A 156 -9.45 -15.70 -2.88
CA GLU A 156 -10.50 -16.30 -3.69
C GLU A 156 -11.32 -15.26 -4.45
N TYR A 157 -11.47 -14.05 -3.90
CA TYR A 157 -12.34 -12.99 -4.46
C TYR A 157 -11.60 -11.92 -5.25
N TYR A 158 -10.29 -11.74 -5.00
CA TYR A 158 -9.48 -10.68 -5.61
C TYR A 158 -8.33 -11.27 -6.44
N ASP A 159 -8.06 -10.62 -7.58
CA ASP A 159 -6.91 -10.95 -8.42
C ASP A 159 -5.59 -10.46 -7.84
N LEU A 160 -5.66 -9.42 -7.02
CA LEU A 160 -4.50 -8.82 -6.37
C LEU A 160 -4.88 -8.17 -5.05
N ILE A 161 -4.09 -8.45 -4.01
CA ILE A 161 -4.22 -7.83 -2.69
C ILE A 161 -2.95 -7.04 -2.38
N ILE A 162 -3.11 -5.76 -2.03
CA ILE A 162 -2.00 -4.87 -1.67
C ILE A 162 -2.16 -4.45 -0.22
N PHE A 163 -1.15 -4.69 0.60
CA PHE A 163 -1.14 -4.33 2.01
C PHE A 163 -0.29 -3.07 2.26
N ASP A 164 -0.89 -1.99 2.76
CA ASP A 164 -0.16 -0.82 3.23
C ASP A 164 0.29 -1.03 4.66
N THR A 165 1.58 -0.99 4.92
CA THR A 165 2.17 -1.36 6.22
C THR A 165 2.94 -0.20 6.86
N PRO A 166 3.16 -0.21 8.19
CA PRO A 166 4.08 0.72 8.84
C PRO A 166 5.54 0.47 8.44
N PRO A 167 6.45 1.45 8.71
CA PRO A 167 7.87 1.30 8.37
C PRO A 167 8.60 0.31 9.28
N LEU A 168 9.54 -0.45 8.71
CA LEU A 168 10.30 -1.51 9.39
C LEU A 168 11.19 -1.00 10.55
N SER A 169 11.68 0.26 10.49
CA SER A 169 12.51 0.81 11.57
C SER A 169 11.75 1.10 12.86
N VAL A 170 10.42 1.06 12.83
CA VAL A 170 9.60 1.47 13.97
C VAL A 170 8.96 0.28 14.65
N VAL A 171 8.46 -0.69 13.89
CA VAL A 171 7.67 -1.82 14.38
C VAL A 171 7.88 -3.08 13.53
N THR A 172 7.52 -4.24 14.07
CA THR A 172 7.68 -5.53 13.42
C THR A 172 6.50 -5.93 12.52
N ASP A 173 5.46 -5.12 12.47
CA ASP A 173 4.19 -5.42 11.77
C ASP A 173 4.43 -5.82 10.30
N ALA A 174 5.22 -5.05 9.55
CA ALA A 174 5.55 -5.35 8.16
C ALA A 174 6.43 -6.62 8.02
N GLN A 175 7.34 -6.87 8.98
CA GLN A 175 8.16 -8.07 9.00
C GLN A 175 7.29 -9.32 9.25
N VAL A 176 6.35 -9.26 10.19
CA VAL A 176 5.38 -10.34 10.44
C VAL A 176 4.54 -10.60 9.21
N LEU A 177 3.94 -9.56 8.63
CA LEU A 177 3.06 -9.71 7.48
C LEU A 177 3.82 -10.20 6.22
N SER A 178 5.11 -9.89 6.08
CA SER A 178 5.92 -10.34 4.95
C SER A 178 6.10 -11.86 4.86
N THR A 179 5.85 -12.60 5.95
CA THR A 179 5.86 -14.07 5.96
C THR A 179 4.53 -14.69 5.49
N LYS A 180 3.49 -13.88 5.28
CA LYS A 180 2.11 -14.31 4.97
C LYS A 180 1.65 -13.88 3.58
N VAL A 181 2.42 -13.03 2.90
CA VAL A 181 2.14 -12.53 1.55
C VAL A 181 3.21 -12.99 0.57
N ASP A 182 2.89 -12.98 -0.71
CA ASP A 182 3.78 -13.49 -1.76
C ASP A 182 4.98 -12.61 -2.04
N GLY A 183 4.88 -11.28 -1.75
CA GLY A 183 5.96 -10.37 -2.06
C GLY A 183 5.99 -9.09 -1.23
N VAL A 184 7.14 -8.41 -1.31
CA VAL A 184 7.39 -7.13 -0.65
C VAL A 184 7.85 -6.10 -1.67
N ILE A 185 7.18 -4.94 -1.70
CA ILE A 185 7.65 -3.75 -2.41
C ILE A 185 8.21 -2.77 -1.39
N PHE A 186 9.48 -2.40 -1.59
CA PHE A 186 10.20 -1.54 -0.68
C PHE A 186 10.25 -0.09 -1.20
N VAL A 187 9.68 0.86 -0.45
CA VAL A 187 9.68 2.28 -0.84
C VAL A 187 10.86 3.01 -0.20
N ILE A 188 11.65 3.67 -1.04
CA ILE A 188 12.82 4.46 -0.65
C ILE A 188 12.55 5.91 -1.04
N TYR A 189 12.51 6.82 -0.07
CA TYR A 189 12.38 8.25 -0.38
C TYR A 189 13.77 8.83 -0.65
N ALA A 190 13.96 9.38 -1.86
CA ALA A 190 15.22 10.00 -2.26
C ALA A 190 15.60 11.13 -1.30
N ASN A 191 16.90 11.23 -0.98
CA ASN A 191 17.48 12.23 -0.06
C ASN A 191 17.03 12.17 1.41
N GLN A 192 16.19 11.20 1.83
CA GLN A 192 15.81 10.99 3.23
C GLN A 192 16.30 9.66 3.79
N ALA A 193 16.37 8.64 2.96
CA ALA A 193 16.84 7.32 3.36
C ALA A 193 18.36 7.24 3.26
N THR A 194 19.05 6.91 4.36
CA THR A 194 20.46 6.57 4.34
C THR A 194 20.66 5.12 3.94
N LYS A 195 21.81 4.80 3.33
CA LYS A 195 22.14 3.42 2.92
C LYS A 195 22.07 2.46 4.12
N ASP A 196 22.58 2.87 5.26
CA ASP A 196 22.62 2.04 6.47
C ASP A 196 21.20 1.65 6.93
N LYS A 197 20.28 2.60 7.01
CA LYS A 197 18.89 2.34 7.39
C LYS A 197 18.14 1.47 6.37
N VAL A 198 18.42 1.64 5.09
CA VAL A 198 17.86 0.77 4.04
C VAL A 198 18.41 -0.63 4.18
N SER A 199 19.73 -0.79 4.39
CA SER A 199 20.37 -2.09 4.61
C SER A 199 19.81 -2.80 5.85
N GLU A 200 19.70 -2.10 6.99
CA GLU A 200 19.10 -2.65 8.21
C GLU A 200 17.66 -3.14 7.98
N ALA A 201 16.85 -2.38 7.26
CA ALA A 201 15.48 -2.75 6.97
C ALA A 201 15.38 -3.96 6.03
N ILE A 202 16.26 -4.05 5.03
CA ILE A 202 16.36 -5.22 4.15
C ILE A 202 16.82 -6.44 4.94
N ASP A 203 17.78 -6.29 5.86
CA ASP A 203 18.25 -7.39 6.72
C ASP A 203 17.12 -7.92 7.62
N LEU A 204 16.20 -7.06 8.10
CA LEU A 204 15.02 -7.49 8.84
C LEU A 204 14.09 -8.37 7.99
N LEU A 205 13.89 -8.03 6.73
CA LEU A 205 13.10 -8.83 5.80
C LEU A 205 13.80 -10.16 5.45
N ASN A 206 15.10 -10.12 5.20
CA ASN A 206 15.89 -11.31 4.90
C ASN A 206 15.92 -12.33 6.06
N ARG A 207 15.86 -11.86 7.31
CA ARG A 207 15.81 -12.76 8.50
C ARG A 207 14.56 -13.63 8.57
N VAL A 208 13.51 -13.25 7.86
CA VAL A 208 12.24 -14.00 7.80
C VAL A 208 11.98 -14.54 6.39
N ASP A 209 13.03 -14.59 5.55
CA ASP A 209 12.99 -15.10 4.17
C ASP A 209 11.91 -14.41 3.31
N ALA A 210 11.62 -13.10 3.56
CA ALA A 210 10.64 -12.34 2.82
C ALA A 210 11.06 -12.16 1.34
N ASN A 211 10.14 -12.40 0.43
CA ASN A 211 10.36 -12.26 -1.01
C ASN A 211 10.30 -10.79 -1.45
N ILE A 212 11.44 -10.11 -1.55
CA ILE A 212 11.50 -8.71 -2.01
C ILE A 212 11.44 -8.68 -3.54
N ILE A 213 10.27 -8.33 -4.09
CA ILE A 213 10.01 -8.31 -5.55
C ILE A 213 10.48 -7.02 -6.22
N GLY A 214 10.74 -5.95 -5.48
CA GLY A 214 11.25 -4.71 -6.05
C GLY A 214 11.31 -3.55 -5.08
N ALA A 215 11.88 -2.43 -5.57
CA ALA A 215 11.93 -1.17 -4.83
C ALA A 215 11.40 -0.01 -5.68
N ILE A 216 10.71 0.92 -5.02
CA ILE A 216 10.21 2.18 -5.61
C ILE A 216 11.01 3.33 -5.03
N PHE A 217 11.68 4.08 -5.90
CA PHE A 217 12.31 5.34 -5.52
C PHE A 217 11.30 6.47 -5.62
N ASN A 218 10.89 6.99 -4.46
CA ASN A 218 9.94 8.08 -4.34
C ASN A 218 10.68 9.43 -4.12
N GLY A 219 10.09 10.54 -4.57
CA GLY A 219 10.65 11.89 -4.37
C GLY A 219 11.93 12.16 -5.16
N VAL A 220 12.13 11.48 -6.28
CA VAL A 220 13.25 11.76 -7.20
C VAL A 220 12.95 13.00 -8.02
N GLU A 221 13.80 14.02 -7.93
CA GLU A 221 13.70 15.20 -8.79
C GLU A 221 14.05 14.84 -10.23
N ASN A 222 13.11 15.02 -11.14
CA ASN A 222 13.36 14.85 -12.57
C ASN A 222 14.16 16.07 -13.09
N LYS A 223 15.47 15.96 -13.18
CA LYS A 223 16.33 17.00 -13.77
C LYS A 223 16.21 17.10 -15.29
N ASN A 224 15.48 16.20 -15.94
CA ASN A 224 15.32 16.12 -17.39
C ASN A 224 13.85 16.33 -17.80
N GLU A 225 13.33 17.54 -17.65
CA GLU A 225 12.01 17.89 -18.22
C GLU A 225 11.97 17.90 -19.75
N ASN A 226 13.11 17.75 -20.42
CA ASN A 226 13.23 17.87 -21.88
C ASN A 226 13.01 16.56 -22.66
N TYR A 227 12.70 15.42 -22.03
CA TYR A 227 12.57 14.14 -22.75
C TYR A 227 11.16 13.79 -23.22
N TYR A 228 10.13 14.56 -22.83
CA TYR A 228 8.73 14.23 -23.12
C TYR A 228 8.06 15.07 -24.23
N TYR A 229 8.81 15.86 -24.96
CA TYR A 229 8.26 16.70 -26.06
C TYR A 229 8.28 16.04 -27.47
N TYR A 230 8.46 14.71 -27.57
CA TYR A 230 8.45 14.02 -28.87
C TYR A 230 7.15 13.26 -29.18
N ALA A 231 6.01 13.73 -28.68
CA ALA A 231 4.68 13.20 -29.03
C ALA A 231 3.74 14.29 -29.55
N GLU A 232 4.26 15.23 -30.32
CA GLU A 232 3.44 16.10 -31.19
C GLU A 232 4.07 16.11 -32.58
N ASP A 233 3.57 15.23 -33.44
CA ASP A 233 3.39 15.40 -34.88
C ASP A 233 2.36 14.37 -35.36
#